data_a3b0a9db83db04eed4267928c416e114
#
_entry.id   a3b0a9db83db04eed4267928c416e114
#
_cell.length_a   1.000
_cell.length_b   1.000
_cell.length_c   1.000
_cell.angle_alpha   90.00
_cell.angle_beta   90.00
_cell.angle_gamma   90.00
#
_symmetry.space_group_name_H-M   'P 1'
#
loop_
_entity.id
_entity.type
_entity.pdbx_description
1 polymer ?
#
loop_
_entity_poly.entity_id
_entity_poly.type
_entity_poly.pdbx_seq_one_letter_code
_entity_poly.pdbx_strand_id
1 'polypeptide(L)'
;MSKKLIIFDTTLRDGEQSPGASMTKDEKVRIAKSLEKMKVDVIEAGFAIASQGDFEAVQAVAKAVKDSTICSLARALDKDIDRAGESIKNANSSRIHTFIATSDIHMKMKLGMTPDEVVTQAVRSVKRATKFTDNIEFSPEDAGRSDTDFLCRIIEAAINAGATTINIPDTVGYSIPYQFGETMRELIERIPNSDKAIFSAHCHNDLGLAVSNSLAAVLNGARQIECTINGLGERAGNTSLEEVVMAVRTRQDVFGCDTNIDATGILAASRLVSSITGFVVQPNKAIVGANAFAHEAGIHQDGVLKHRETYEIMRAEDVGWNNNSLVLGKHSGRNAFKSRLSELGVEFESNDALNDAFSRFKTLADKKHDIFDEDLQALVTEAQTEATEIISLKSLKVSAESGKVNTADVTLSINNIEQSASAKTSGAVDATFNAI
;
A
#
# COMPACT_ATOMS: atom_id res chain seq x y z
N MET A 1 4.07 14.07 -26.86
CA MET A 1 3.62 14.15 -25.46
C MET A 1 3.09 12.77 -25.10
N SER A 2 3.47 12.19 -23.96
CA SER A 2 2.88 10.93 -23.50
C SER A 2 1.38 11.13 -23.24
N LYS A 3 0.57 10.11 -23.50
CA LYS A 3 -0.87 10.17 -23.19
C LYS A 3 -1.03 10.12 -21.67
N LYS A 4 -1.95 10.91 -21.13
CA LYS A 4 -2.24 10.90 -19.69
C LYS A 4 -3.02 9.63 -19.32
N LEU A 5 -2.60 8.95 -18.24
CA LEU A 5 -3.38 7.95 -17.52
C LEU A 5 -4.02 8.61 -16.30
N ILE A 6 -5.34 8.56 -16.22
CA ILE A 6 -6.13 9.10 -15.11
C ILE A 6 -6.10 8.08 -13.96
N ILE A 7 -5.80 8.57 -12.76
CA ILE A 7 -5.86 7.77 -11.53
C ILE A 7 -7.14 8.14 -10.77
N PHE A 8 -8.00 7.15 -10.64
CA PHE A 8 -9.24 7.20 -9.89
C PHE A 8 -9.04 6.42 -8.58
N ASP A 9 -9.03 7.12 -7.46
CA ASP A 9 -8.88 6.49 -6.15
C ASP A 9 -10.26 6.21 -5.54
N THR A 10 -10.50 4.96 -5.18
CA THR A 10 -11.73 4.51 -4.51
C THR A 10 -11.47 4.01 -3.07
N THR A 11 -10.37 4.43 -2.43
CA THR A 11 -10.05 4.08 -1.04
C THR A 11 -11.20 4.43 -0.08
N LEU A 12 -11.85 5.57 -0.29
CA LEU A 12 -12.93 6.08 0.58
C LEU A 12 -14.31 5.47 0.29
N ARG A 13 -14.43 4.64 -0.77
CA ARG A 13 -15.67 3.95 -1.10
C ARG A 13 -15.49 2.43 -1.08
N ASP A 14 -14.79 1.84 -2.06
CA ASP A 14 -14.56 0.40 -2.16
C ASP A 14 -13.57 -0.09 -1.09
N GLY A 15 -12.53 0.71 -0.84
CA GLY A 15 -11.59 0.46 0.24
C GLY A 15 -12.28 0.37 1.60
N GLU A 16 -13.20 1.29 1.90
CA GLU A 16 -13.97 1.30 3.15
C GLU A 16 -14.91 0.10 3.29
N GLN A 17 -15.33 -0.51 2.18
CA GLN A 17 -16.18 -1.70 2.19
C GLN A 17 -15.46 -2.96 2.66
N SER A 18 -14.13 -2.92 2.77
CA SER A 18 -13.36 -3.99 3.42
C SER A 18 -13.81 -4.16 4.88
N PRO A 19 -14.14 -5.39 5.33
CA PRO A 19 -14.56 -5.62 6.71
C PRO A 19 -13.54 -5.10 7.73
N GLY A 20 -13.95 -4.13 8.55
CA GLY A 20 -13.09 -3.49 9.57
C GLY A 20 -12.39 -2.21 9.13
N ALA A 21 -12.56 -1.77 7.87
CA ALA A 21 -11.92 -0.55 7.34
C ALA A 21 -12.81 0.71 7.41
N SER A 22 -13.92 0.66 8.17
CA SER A 22 -14.83 1.82 8.29
C SER A 22 -14.12 3.07 8.80
N MET A 23 -14.45 4.20 8.19
CA MET A 23 -13.80 5.49 8.44
C MET A 23 -14.83 6.53 8.91
N THR A 24 -14.45 7.37 9.86
CA THR A 24 -15.24 8.53 10.24
C THR A 24 -15.16 9.63 9.16
N LYS A 25 -16.12 10.55 9.19
CA LYS A 25 -16.14 11.70 8.27
C LYS A 25 -14.82 12.48 8.26
N ASP A 26 -14.23 12.72 9.44
CA ASP A 26 -13.01 13.51 9.55
C ASP A 26 -11.79 12.74 9.03
N GLU A 27 -11.75 11.43 9.22
CA GLU A 27 -10.73 10.54 8.65
C GLU A 27 -10.81 10.51 7.12
N LYS A 28 -12.02 10.40 6.53
CA LYS A 28 -12.23 10.50 5.08
C LYS A 28 -11.70 11.83 4.53
N VAL A 29 -11.97 12.95 5.19
CA VAL A 29 -11.46 14.26 4.78
C VAL A 29 -9.93 14.32 4.85
N ARG A 30 -9.31 13.71 5.89
CA ARG A 30 -7.85 13.67 6.01
C ARG A 30 -7.21 12.86 4.88
N ILE A 31 -7.77 11.69 4.55
CA ILE A 31 -7.28 10.85 3.43
C ILE A 31 -7.50 11.59 2.11
N ALA A 32 -8.69 12.16 1.86
CA ALA A 32 -8.98 12.90 0.64
C ALA A 32 -7.99 14.06 0.39
N LYS A 33 -7.61 14.80 1.43
CA LYS A 33 -6.58 15.86 1.32
C LYS A 33 -5.18 15.30 1.04
N SER A 34 -4.86 14.11 1.54
CA SER A 34 -3.60 13.43 1.21
C SER A 34 -3.58 13.00 -0.25
N LEU A 35 -4.68 12.45 -0.75
CA LEU A 35 -4.85 12.07 -2.16
C LEU A 35 -4.79 13.29 -3.09
N GLU A 36 -5.45 14.39 -2.73
CA GLU A 36 -5.40 15.66 -3.46
C GLU A 36 -3.96 16.21 -3.54
N LYS A 37 -3.22 16.19 -2.41
CA LYS A 37 -1.81 16.60 -2.37
C LYS A 37 -0.94 15.75 -3.29
N MET A 38 -1.24 14.46 -3.42
CA MET A 38 -0.60 13.54 -4.36
C MET A 38 -1.07 13.78 -5.81
N LYS A 39 -1.98 14.71 -6.07
CA LYS A 39 -2.58 15.01 -7.38
C LYS A 39 -3.33 13.84 -7.99
N VAL A 40 -4.05 13.08 -7.16
CA VAL A 40 -5.01 12.09 -7.64
C VAL A 40 -6.08 12.80 -8.47
N ASP A 41 -6.39 12.29 -9.66
CA ASP A 41 -7.29 12.95 -10.60
C ASP A 41 -8.75 12.91 -10.14
N VAL A 42 -9.20 11.73 -9.68
CA VAL A 42 -10.58 11.52 -9.21
C VAL A 42 -10.56 10.78 -7.87
N ILE A 43 -11.33 11.26 -6.91
CA ILE A 43 -11.50 10.65 -5.58
C ILE A 43 -12.97 10.24 -5.43
N GLU A 44 -13.24 8.94 -5.35
CA GLU A 44 -14.57 8.42 -5.04
C GLU A 44 -14.79 8.48 -3.53
N ALA A 45 -15.54 9.49 -3.10
CA ALA A 45 -15.66 9.86 -1.70
C ALA A 45 -16.60 8.96 -0.87
N GLY A 46 -17.47 8.17 -1.54
CA GLY A 46 -18.36 7.25 -0.86
C GLY A 46 -19.63 6.92 -1.64
N PHE A 47 -20.57 6.28 -0.93
CA PHE A 47 -21.87 5.88 -1.43
C PHE A 47 -22.98 6.62 -0.66
N ALA A 48 -23.34 7.81 -1.12
CA ALA A 48 -24.16 8.79 -0.39
C ALA A 48 -25.56 8.31 0.03
N ILE A 49 -26.09 7.27 -0.62
CA ILE A 49 -27.41 6.69 -0.27
C ILE A 49 -27.33 5.67 0.86
N ALA A 50 -26.13 5.14 1.18
CA ALA A 50 -25.98 4.06 2.16
C ALA A 50 -26.45 4.50 3.57
N SER A 51 -26.10 5.73 3.99
CA SER A 51 -26.52 6.30 5.27
C SER A 51 -26.49 7.84 5.24
N GLN A 52 -27.05 8.47 6.28
CA GLN A 52 -26.92 9.91 6.47
C GLN A 52 -25.45 10.31 6.74
N GLY A 53 -24.72 9.49 7.49
CA GLY A 53 -23.29 9.71 7.75
C GLY A 53 -22.44 9.67 6.46
N ASP A 54 -22.68 8.71 5.57
CA ASP A 54 -22.02 8.65 4.26
C ASP A 54 -22.31 9.86 3.39
N PHE A 55 -23.57 10.30 3.37
CA PHE A 55 -23.92 11.52 2.66
C PHE A 55 -23.16 12.75 3.18
N GLU A 56 -23.11 12.92 4.50
CA GLU A 56 -22.37 14.02 5.15
C GLU A 56 -20.85 13.91 4.93
N ALA A 57 -20.32 12.69 4.90
CA ALA A 57 -18.90 12.45 4.61
C ALA A 57 -18.55 12.84 3.17
N VAL A 58 -19.35 12.44 2.18
CA VAL A 58 -19.17 12.85 0.78
C VAL A 58 -19.26 14.37 0.64
N GLN A 59 -20.25 15.02 1.29
CA GLN A 59 -20.35 16.48 1.30
C GLN A 59 -19.13 17.16 1.91
N ALA A 60 -18.60 16.62 3.01
CA ALA A 60 -17.43 17.16 3.68
C ALA A 60 -16.17 17.07 2.80
N VAL A 61 -15.97 15.92 2.13
CA VAL A 61 -14.89 15.73 1.15
C VAL A 61 -15.07 16.70 -0.03
N ALA A 62 -16.26 16.79 -0.62
CA ALA A 62 -16.58 17.70 -1.73
C ALA A 62 -16.32 19.17 -1.40
N LYS A 63 -16.53 19.56 -0.15
CA LYS A 63 -16.22 20.91 0.33
C LYS A 63 -14.72 21.13 0.58
N ALA A 64 -14.01 20.11 1.04
CA ALA A 64 -12.63 20.23 1.49
C ALA A 64 -11.61 20.16 0.34
N VAL A 65 -11.84 19.32 -0.67
CA VAL A 65 -10.98 19.08 -1.83
C VAL A 65 -11.30 20.08 -2.95
N LYS A 66 -10.25 20.61 -3.61
CA LYS A 66 -10.38 21.69 -4.63
C LYS A 66 -9.80 21.31 -6.00
N ASP A 67 -8.74 20.53 -6.02
CA ASP A 67 -7.96 20.28 -7.24
C ASP A 67 -8.23 18.90 -7.86
N SER A 68 -8.82 17.97 -7.09
CA SER A 68 -9.27 16.66 -7.60
C SER A 68 -10.78 16.68 -7.89
N THR A 69 -11.21 15.87 -8.86
CA THR A 69 -12.64 15.62 -9.12
C THR A 69 -13.21 14.72 -8.02
N ILE A 70 -14.33 15.14 -7.41
CA ILE A 70 -15.00 14.34 -6.39
C ILE A 70 -16.11 13.51 -7.02
N CYS A 71 -16.05 12.21 -6.81
CA CYS A 71 -17.02 11.24 -7.31
C CYS A 71 -17.90 10.70 -6.18
N SER A 72 -19.17 10.44 -6.47
CA SER A 72 -20.07 9.67 -5.61
C SER A 72 -20.67 8.52 -6.40
N LEU A 73 -20.64 7.33 -5.79
CA LEU A 73 -21.25 6.12 -6.35
C LEU A 73 -22.80 6.19 -6.23
N ALA A 74 -23.50 5.65 -7.22
CA ALA A 74 -24.95 5.49 -7.25
C ALA A 74 -25.35 4.22 -8.01
N ARG A 75 -26.23 3.40 -7.44
CA ARG A 75 -26.92 2.39 -8.25
C ARG A 75 -27.74 3.05 -9.33
N ALA A 76 -28.06 2.32 -10.39
CA ALA A 76 -28.91 2.80 -11.46
C ALA A 76 -30.38 3.04 -11.03
N LEU A 77 -30.59 3.77 -9.93
CA LEU A 77 -31.87 4.12 -9.34
C LEU A 77 -31.96 5.65 -9.16
N ASP A 78 -33.14 6.24 -9.53
CA ASP A 78 -33.33 7.68 -9.47
C ASP A 78 -32.97 8.30 -8.10
N LYS A 79 -33.38 7.65 -7.01
CA LYS A 79 -33.11 8.11 -5.64
C LYS A 79 -31.62 8.12 -5.29
N ASP A 80 -30.87 7.10 -5.74
CA ASP A 80 -29.44 6.99 -5.48
C ASP A 80 -28.68 8.09 -6.23
N ILE A 81 -29.04 8.32 -7.49
CA ILE A 81 -28.42 9.34 -8.35
C ILE A 81 -28.71 10.74 -7.83
N ASP A 82 -29.96 11.03 -7.44
CA ASP A 82 -30.31 12.32 -6.85
C ASP A 82 -29.49 12.57 -5.57
N ARG A 83 -29.38 11.55 -4.72
CA ARG A 83 -28.64 11.65 -3.47
C ARG A 83 -27.13 11.85 -3.71
N ALA A 84 -26.56 11.15 -4.71
CA ALA A 84 -25.19 11.36 -5.14
C ALA A 84 -24.98 12.79 -5.66
N GLY A 85 -25.84 13.25 -6.57
CA GLY A 85 -25.78 14.61 -7.12
C GLY A 85 -25.85 15.70 -6.05
N GLU A 86 -26.77 15.55 -5.08
CA GLU A 86 -26.87 16.47 -3.94
C GLU A 86 -25.61 16.48 -3.07
N SER A 87 -24.97 15.33 -2.87
CA SER A 87 -23.79 15.20 -2.00
C SER A 87 -22.56 15.90 -2.57
N ILE A 88 -22.40 15.92 -3.89
CA ILE A 88 -21.21 16.50 -4.58
C ILE A 88 -21.43 17.93 -5.11
N LYS A 89 -22.60 18.53 -4.89
CA LYS A 89 -22.95 19.86 -5.46
C LYS A 89 -21.99 21.00 -5.10
N ASN A 90 -21.22 20.85 -4.01
CA ASN A 90 -20.27 21.85 -3.54
C ASN A 90 -18.83 21.55 -3.97
N ALA A 91 -18.59 20.49 -4.76
CA ALA A 91 -17.28 20.20 -5.33
C ALA A 91 -16.94 21.19 -6.45
N ASN A 92 -15.67 21.57 -6.59
CA ASN A 92 -15.19 22.37 -7.71
C ASN A 92 -15.29 21.61 -9.05
N SER A 93 -15.03 20.31 -9.02
CA SER A 93 -15.22 19.36 -10.11
C SER A 93 -15.88 18.12 -9.55
N SER A 94 -16.92 17.64 -10.21
CA SER A 94 -17.75 16.55 -9.70
C SER A 94 -17.98 15.47 -10.76
N ARG A 95 -18.16 14.23 -10.31
CA ARG A 95 -18.52 13.06 -11.12
C ARG A 95 -19.59 12.26 -10.41
N ILE A 96 -20.53 11.71 -11.16
CA ILE A 96 -21.43 10.65 -10.71
C ILE A 96 -21.00 9.36 -11.37
N HIS A 97 -20.73 8.34 -10.55
CA HIS A 97 -20.45 6.98 -10.99
C HIS A 97 -21.70 6.14 -10.77
N THR A 98 -22.30 5.65 -11.85
CA THR A 98 -23.50 4.79 -11.78
C THR A 98 -23.22 3.44 -12.41
N PHE A 99 -23.85 2.39 -11.86
CA PHE A 99 -23.61 1.02 -12.29
C PHE A 99 -24.88 0.18 -12.28
N ILE A 100 -24.87 -0.85 -13.12
CA ILE A 100 -25.86 -1.94 -13.12
C ILE A 100 -25.20 -3.21 -13.58
N ALA A 101 -25.59 -4.35 -12.99
CA ALA A 101 -25.00 -5.63 -13.33
C ALA A 101 -25.40 -6.13 -14.72
N THR A 102 -24.45 -6.76 -15.41
CA THR A 102 -24.58 -7.17 -16.82
C THR A 102 -24.34 -8.66 -17.07
N SER A 103 -23.77 -9.39 -16.10
CA SER A 103 -23.61 -10.84 -16.27
C SER A 103 -24.96 -11.57 -16.13
N ASP A 104 -25.09 -12.63 -16.86
CA ASP A 104 -26.30 -13.49 -16.89
C ASP A 104 -26.76 -13.90 -15.49
N ILE A 105 -25.79 -14.29 -14.63
CA ILE A 105 -26.10 -14.69 -13.25
C ILE A 105 -26.66 -13.54 -12.44
N HIS A 106 -26.09 -12.33 -12.56
CA HIS A 106 -26.58 -11.17 -11.84
C HIS A 106 -27.91 -10.66 -12.37
N MET A 107 -28.08 -10.58 -13.69
CA MET A 107 -29.35 -10.16 -14.29
C MET A 107 -30.50 -11.06 -13.84
N LYS A 108 -30.30 -12.38 -13.90
CA LYS A 108 -31.32 -13.38 -13.55
C LYS A 108 -31.56 -13.49 -12.05
N MET A 109 -30.49 -13.61 -11.24
CA MET A 109 -30.61 -13.98 -9.83
C MET A 109 -30.65 -12.79 -8.88
N LYS A 110 -29.98 -11.67 -9.22
CA LYS A 110 -29.88 -10.47 -8.37
C LYS A 110 -30.90 -9.40 -8.78
N LEU A 111 -31.04 -9.13 -10.08
CA LEU A 111 -31.90 -8.07 -10.57
C LEU A 111 -33.30 -8.55 -10.95
N GLY A 112 -33.45 -9.78 -11.40
CA GLY A 112 -34.71 -10.29 -11.96
C GLY A 112 -35.15 -9.54 -13.22
N MET A 113 -34.18 -9.07 -14.03
CA MET A 113 -34.41 -8.23 -15.20
C MET A 113 -33.92 -8.93 -16.48
N THR A 114 -34.60 -8.63 -17.57
CA THR A 114 -34.14 -9.01 -18.92
C THR A 114 -33.03 -8.09 -19.37
N PRO A 115 -32.20 -8.48 -20.38
CA PRO A 115 -31.18 -7.62 -20.98
C PRO A 115 -31.72 -6.28 -21.47
N ASP A 116 -32.92 -6.24 -22.07
CA ASP A 116 -33.56 -5.02 -22.57
C ASP A 116 -33.93 -4.04 -21.44
N GLU A 117 -34.44 -4.58 -20.33
CA GLU A 117 -34.76 -3.79 -19.15
C GLU A 117 -33.47 -3.22 -18.50
N VAL A 118 -32.37 -3.99 -18.48
CA VAL A 118 -31.07 -3.53 -17.96
C VAL A 118 -30.52 -2.39 -18.81
N VAL A 119 -30.57 -2.48 -20.16
CA VAL A 119 -30.16 -1.39 -21.06
C VAL A 119 -31.05 -0.15 -20.83
N THR A 120 -32.36 -0.32 -20.74
CA THR A 120 -33.30 0.77 -20.49
C THR A 120 -32.99 1.48 -19.16
N GLN A 121 -32.71 0.71 -18.11
CA GLN A 121 -32.36 1.24 -16.80
C GLN A 121 -31.00 1.96 -16.81
N ALA A 122 -29.99 1.44 -17.51
CA ALA A 122 -28.69 2.07 -17.70
C ALA A 122 -28.83 3.45 -18.38
N VAL A 123 -29.53 3.50 -19.49
CA VAL A 123 -29.80 4.75 -20.23
C VAL A 123 -30.54 5.77 -19.36
N ARG A 124 -31.57 5.34 -18.63
CA ARG A 124 -32.32 6.20 -17.71
C ARG A 124 -31.39 6.75 -16.61
N SER A 125 -30.54 5.92 -16.01
CA SER A 125 -29.65 6.33 -14.93
C SER A 125 -28.61 7.35 -15.40
N VAL A 126 -27.95 7.09 -16.53
CA VAL A 126 -26.99 8.04 -17.11
C VAL A 126 -27.67 9.37 -17.43
N LYS A 127 -28.83 9.37 -18.13
CA LYS A 127 -29.60 10.58 -18.39
C LYS A 127 -30.06 11.30 -17.11
N ARG A 128 -30.32 10.59 -16.03
CA ARG A 128 -30.64 11.22 -14.74
C ARG A 128 -29.42 11.94 -14.17
N ALA A 129 -28.26 11.30 -14.21
CA ALA A 129 -26.98 11.83 -13.69
C ALA A 129 -26.54 13.11 -14.42
N THR A 130 -26.83 13.25 -15.74
CA THR A 130 -26.49 14.47 -16.50
C THR A 130 -27.25 15.74 -16.03
N LYS A 131 -28.25 15.61 -15.16
CA LYS A 131 -28.88 16.77 -14.52
C LYS A 131 -28.02 17.45 -13.46
N PHE A 132 -26.99 16.76 -12.95
CA PHE A 132 -26.17 17.23 -11.85
C PHE A 132 -24.73 17.57 -12.29
N THR A 133 -24.20 16.86 -13.28
CA THR A 133 -22.84 17.05 -13.83
C THR A 133 -22.80 16.52 -15.27
N ASP A 134 -21.86 17.00 -16.06
CA ASP A 134 -21.54 16.48 -17.40
C ASP A 134 -20.49 15.35 -17.39
N ASN A 135 -19.90 15.08 -16.23
CA ASN A 135 -18.88 14.05 -16.04
C ASN A 135 -19.52 12.81 -15.41
N ILE A 136 -19.91 11.86 -16.26
CA ILE A 136 -20.61 10.64 -15.84
C ILE A 136 -19.75 9.42 -16.12
N GLU A 137 -19.56 8.61 -15.11
CA GLU A 137 -18.96 7.29 -15.22
C GLU A 137 -20.03 6.21 -15.15
N PHE A 138 -19.97 5.27 -16.08
CA PHE A 138 -20.87 4.11 -16.12
C PHE A 138 -20.08 2.82 -16.04
N SER A 139 -20.48 1.93 -15.11
CA SER A 139 -19.92 0.58 -14.95
C SER A 139 -20.96 -0.49 -15.27
N PRO A 140 -20.73 -1.35 -16.27
CA PRO A 140 -21.44 -2.63 -16.41
C PRO A 140 -20.90 -3.61 -15.35
N GLU A 141 -21.50 -3.68 -14.17
CA GLU A 141 -21.03 -4.52 -13.06
C GLU A 141 -20.90 -5.98 -13.50
N ASP A 142 -19.79 -6.61 -13.09
CA ASP A 142 -19.44 -8.00 -13.45
C ASP A 142 -19.13 -8.19 -14.95
N ALA A 143 -18.51 -7.17 -15.57
CA ALA A 143 -18.15 -7.21 -16.98
C ALA A 143 -17.20 -8.37 -17.33
N GLY A 144 -16.29 -8.74 -16.42
CA GLY A 144 -15.37 -9.87 -16.61
C GLY A 144 -16.07 -11.22 -16.84
N ARG A 145 -17.36 -11.34 -16.52
CA ARG A 145 -18.18 -12.55 -16.75
C ARG A 145 -19.42 -12.28 -17.61
N SER A 146 -19.51 -11.12 -18.24
CA SER A 146 -20.63 -10.73 -19.09
C SER A 146 -20.37 -11.11 -20.54
N ASP A 147 -21.46 -11.32 -21.28
CA ASP A 147 -21.39 -11.52 -22.73
C ASP A 147 -20.87 -10.27 -23.43
N THR A 148 -19.90 -10.42 -24.34
CA THR A 148 -19.23 -9.29 -25.01
C THR A 148 -20.18 -8.53 -25.93
N ASP A 149 -21.11 -9.21 -26.63
CA ASP A 149 -22.09 -8.54 -27.52
C ASP A 149 -23.07 -7.70 -26.70
N PHE A 150 -23.45 -8.21 -25.53
CA PHE A 150 -24.29 -7.45 -24.60
C PHE A 150 -23.54 -6.26 -24.00
N LEU A 151 -22.25 -6.42 -23.64
CA LEU A 151 -21.41 -5.31 -23.18
C LEU A 151 -21.31 -4.22 -24.26
N CYS A 152 -21.03 -4.57 -25.51
CA CYS A 152 -20.99 -3.61 -26.61
C CYS A 152 -22.28 -2.81 -26.70
N ARG A 153 -23.43 -3.50 -26.66
CA ARG A 153 -24.76 -2.89 -26.76
C ARG A 153 -25.05 -1.90 -25.62
N ILE A 154 -24.81 -2.30 -24.36
CA ILE A 154 -25.14 -1.45 -23.20
C ILE A 154 -24.19 -0.27 -23.07
N ILE A 155 -22.90 -0.47 -23.38
CA ILE A 155 -21.90 0.59 -23.35
C ILE A 155 -22.18 1.64 -24.44
N GLU A 156 -22.47 1.23 -25.67
CA GLU A 156 -22.87 2.15 -26.74
C GLU A 156 -24.08 2.99 -26.32
N ALA A 157 -25.08 2.35 -25.73
CA ALA A 157 -26.29 3.02 -25.25
C ALA A 157 -26.00 4.00 -24.09
N ALA A 158 -25.11 3.64 -23.17
CA ALA A 158 -24.69 4.49 -22.07
C ALA A 158 -23.91 5.74 -22.55
N ILE A 159 -22.99 5.57 -23.51
CA ILE A 159 -22.26 6.68 -24.14
C ILE A 159 -23.25 7.62 -24.86
N ASN A 160 -24.19 7.08 -25.64
CA ASN A 160 -25.23 7.86 -26.29
C ASN A 160 -26.16 8.58 -25.30
N ALA A 161 -26.29 8.08 -24.08
CA ALA A 161 -27.07 8.70 -23.01
C ALA A 161 -26.31 9.82 -22.28
N GLY A 162 -24.98 9.94 -22.46
CA GLY A 162 -24.13 10.98 -21.89
C GLY A 162 -23.02 10.49 -20.96
N ALA A 163 -22.72 9.18 -20.91
CA ALA A 163 -21.57 8.69 -20.17
C ALA A 163 -20.27 9.14 -20.87
N THR A 164 -19.36 9.74 -20.10
CA THR A 164 -18.06 10.25 -20.59
C THR A 164 -16.90 9.34 -20.18
N THR A 165 -17.14 8.43 -19.25
CA THR A 165 -16.20 7.38 -18.84
C THR A 165 -16.95 6.05 -18.75
N ILE A 166 -16.35 5.01 -19.30
CA ILE A 166 -16.83 3.63 -19.22
C ILE A 166 -15.82 2.81 -18.46
N ASN A 167 -16.22 2.35 -17.29
CA ASN A 167 -15.36 1.53 -16.45
C ASN A 167 -15.73 0.06 -16.62
N ILE A 168 -14.73 -0.80 -16.85
CA ILE A 168 -14.89 -2.24 -17.07
C ILE A 168 -14.43 -2.95 -15.80
N PRO A 169 -15.37 -3.47 -14.96
CA PRO A 169 -15.00 -4.10 -13.70
C PRO A 169 -14.81 -5.62 -13.83
N ASP A 170 -13.67 -6.10 -13.33
CA ASP A 170 -13.47 -7.49 -12.92
C ASP A 170 -13.93 -7.63 -11.46
N THR A 171 -15.23 -7.63 -11.27
CA THR A 171 -15.91 -7.50 -9.96
C THR A 171 -15.55 -8.60 -8.97
N VAL A 172 -15.25 -9.81 -9.44
CA VAL A 172 -14.95 -10.97 -8.60
C VAL A 172 -13.49 -11.42 -8.70
N GLY A 173 -12.62 -10.62 -9.35
CA GLY A 173 -11.21 -10.93 -9.49
C GLY A 173 -10.94 -12.23 -10.24
N TYR A 174 -11.76 -12.53 -11.23
CA TYR A 174 -11.77 -13.79 -11.98
C TYR A 174 -10.90 -13.76 -13.25
N SER A 175 -10.71 -12.58 -13.81
CA SER A 175 -10.03 -12.39 -15.09
C SER A 175 -8.51 -12.62 -14.98
N ILE A 176 -7.91 -13.05 -16.08
CA ILE A 176 -6.46 -13.11 -16.24
C ILE A 176 -5.99 -12.00 -17.18
N PRO A 177 -4.72 -11.52 -17.07
CA PRO A 177 -4.28 -10.30 -17.77
C PRO A 177 -4.48 -10.31 -19.27
N TYR A 178 -4.12 -11.42 -19.94
CA TYR A 178 -4.29 -11.55 -21.39
C TYR A 178 -5.76 -11.39 -21.78
N GLN A 179 -6.66 -12.15 -21.15
CA GLN A 179 -8.09 -12.14 -21.47
C GLN A 179 -8.73 -10.78 -21.16
N PHE A 180 -8.40 -10.17 -20.02
CA PHE A 180 -8.94 -8.87 -19.64
C PHE A 180 -8.49 -7.75 -20.58
N GLY A 181 -7.21 -7.77 -20.99
CA GLY A 181 -6.68 -6.86 -22.01
C GLY A 181 -7.37 -7.03 -23.36
N GLU A 182 -7.55 -8.28 -23.83
CA GLU A 182 -8.28 -8.59 -25.07
C GLU A 182 -9.73 -8.05 -25.01
N THR A 183 -10.44 -8.29 -23.91
CA THR A 183 -11.80 -7.75 -23.71
C THR A 183 -11.81 -6.22 -23.81
N MET A 184 -10.87 -5.54 -23.17
CA MET A 184 -10.75 -4.08 -23.25
C MET A 184 -10.55 -3.61 -24.69
N ARG A 185 -9.64 -4.23 -25.44
CA ARG A 185 -9.37 -3.91 -26.84
C ARG A 185 -10.59 -4.15 -27.71
N GLU A 186 -11.23 -5.32 -27.56
CA GLU A 186 -12.41 -5.71 -28.34
C GLU A 186 -13.57 -4.73 -28.14
N LEU A 187 -13.85 -4.31 -26.89
CA LEU A 187 -14.89 -3.32 -26.61
C LEU A 187 -14.59 -1.98 -27.27
N ILE A 188 -13.35 -1.48 -27.19
CA ILE A 188 -12.97 -0.21 -27.81
C ILE A 188 -13.07 -0.26 -29.33
N GLU A 189 -12.69 -1.38 -29.96
CA GLU A 189 -12.72 -1.56 -31.43
C GLU A 189 -14.15 -1.75 -31.98
N ARG A 190 -15.01 -2.47 -31.23
CA ARG A 190 -16.35 -2.84 -31.72
C ARG A 190 -17.42 -1.80 -31.45
N ILE A 191 -17.26 -0.96 -30.43
CA ILE A 191 -18.27 0.04 -30.04
C ILE A 191 -18.12 1.28 -30.94
N PRO A 192 -19.14 1.63 -31.77
CA PRO A 192 -19.00 2.68 -32.79
C PRO A 192 -18.72 4.09 -32.25
N ASN A 193 -19.11 4.37 -31.00
CA ASN A 193 -18.95 5.67 -30.34
C ASN A 193 -17.92 5.62 -29.19
N SER A 194 -17.02 4.63 -29.16
CA SER A 194 -16.01 4.44 -28.13
C SER A 194 -15.06 5.64 -27.99
N ASP A 195 -14.82 6.37 -29.09
CA ASP A 195 -14.00 7.58 -29.14
C ASP A 195 -14.55 8.76 -28.32
N LYS A 196 -15.83 8.70 -27.93
CA LYS A 196 -16.51 9.74 -27.12
C LYS A 196 -16.38 9.52 -25.62
N ALA A 197 -15.81 8.41 -25.19
CA ALA A 197 -15.63 8.10 -23.76
C ALA A 197 -14.21 7.64 -23.44
N ILE A 198 -13.79 7.86 -22.20
CA ILE A 198 -12.58 7.29 -21.65
C ILE A 198 -12.90 5.88 -21.15
N PHE A 199 -12.09 4.88 -21.54
CA PHE A 199 -12.22 3.55 -20.99
C PHE A 199 -11.36 3.41 -19.74
N SER A 200 -11.94 2.84 -18.69
CA SER A 200 -11.38 2.62 -17.37
C SER A 200 -11.37 1.13 -17.03
N ALA A 201 -10.47 0.72 -16.16
CA ALA A 201 -10.46 -0.62 -15.59
C ALA A 201 -10.55 -0.58 -14.08
N HIS A 202 -11.38 -1.46 -13.51
CA HIS A 202 -11.51 -1.72 -12.07
C HIS A 202 -11.32 -3.22 -11.83
N CYS A 203 -10.33 -3.60 -11.02
CA CYS A 203 -10.00 -5.00 -10.82
C CYS A 203 -9.88 -5.34 -9.34
N HIS A 204 -10.58 -6.42 -8.92
CA HIS A 204 -10.39 -7.05 -7.61
C HIS A 204 -9.26 -8.08 -7.63
N ASN A 205 -8.72 -8.38 -6.45
CA ASN A 205 -7.43 -9.07 -6.30
C ASN A 205 -7.57 -10.52 -5.82
N ASP A 206 -8.73 -11.16 -6.05
CA ASP A 206 -9.02 -12.50 -5.53
C ASP A 206 -8.04 -13.58 -6.01
N LEU A 207 -7.50 -13.44 -7.22
CA LEU A 207 -6.43 -14.29 -7.75
C LEU A 207 -5.02 -13.67 -7.63
N GLY A 208 -4.88 -12.50 -6.99
CA GLY A 208 -3.60 -11.79 -6.92
C GLY A 208 -3.20 -11.10 -8.24
N LEU A 209 -4.17 -10.81 -9.13
CA LEU A 209 -3.91 -10.33 -10.50
C LEU A 209 -4.45 -8.91 -10.77
N ALA A 210 -4.99 -8.22 -9.77
CA ALA A 210 -5.65 -6.93 -9.98
C ALA A 210 -4.74 -5.91 -10.68
N VAL A 211 -3.52 -5.72 -10.20
CA VAL A 211 -2.54 -4.81 -10.82
C VAL A 211 -2.19 -5.26 -12.24
N SER A 212 -1.94 -6.55 -12.44
CA SER A 212 -1.60 -7.10 -13.75
C SER A 212 -2.73 -6.93 -14.76
N ASN A 213 -3.99 -7.15 -14.34
CA ASN A 213 -5.17 -6.93 -15.18
C ASN A 213 -5.32 -5.45 -15.54
N SER A 214 -5.18 -4.55 -14.58
CA SER A 214 -5.23 -3.10 -14.81
C SER A 214 -4.15 -2.62 -15.79
N LEU A 215 -2.92 -3.10 -15.65
CA LEU A 215 -1.83 -2.77 -16.56
C LEU A 215 -2.07 -3.36 -17.97
N ALA A 216 -2.64 -4.57 -18.08
CA ALA A 216 -3.04 -5.16 -19.35
C ALA A 216 -4.12 -4.33 -20.04
N ALA A 217 -5.08 -3.79 -19.30
CA ALA A 217 -6.10 -2.88 -19.83
C ALA A 217 -5.47 -1.59 -20.39
N VAL A 218 -4.48 -1.00 -19.70
CA VAL A 218 -3.76 0.21 -20.18
C VAL A 218 -3.06 -0.06 -21.51
N LEU A 219 -2.40 -1.21 -21.65
CA LEU A 219 -1.75 -1.62 -22.89
C LEU A 219 -2.76 -1.80 -24.04
N ASN A 220 -4.01 -2.12 -23.72
CA ASN A 220 -5.09 -2.36 -24.67
C ASN A 220 -6.09 -1.19 -24.81
N GLY A 221 -5.70 0.02 -24.38
CA GLY A 221 -6.44 1.25 -24.69
C GLY A 221 -7.13 1.93 -23.52
N ALA A 222 -7.19 1.33 -22.32
CA ALA A 222 -7.70 2.04 -21.15
C ALA A 222 -6.84 3.27 -20.83
N ARG A 223 -7.49 4.33 -20.36
CA ARG A 223 -6.84 5.60 -19.98
C ARG A 223 -7.26 6.10 -18.61
N GLN A 224 -7.97 5.29 -17.86
CA GLN A 224 -8.23 5.46 -16.44
C GLN A 224 -8.06 4.11 -15.74
N ILE A 225 -7.56 4.13 -14.51
CA ILE A 225 -7.53 2.98 -13.60
C ILE A 225 -8.19 3.38 -12.29
N GLU A 226 -9.17 2.58 -11.86
CA GLU A 226 -9.67 2.61 -10.49
C GLU A 226 -8.75 1.77 -9.60
N CYS A 227 -8.32 2.33 -8.49
CA CYS A 227 -7.38 1.71 -7.57
C CYS A 227 -7.57 2.23 -6.15
N THR A 228 -6.88 1.64 -5.20
CA THR A 228 -6.92 2.06 -3.81
C THR A 228 -5.50 2.13 -3.22
N ILE A 229 -5.31 2.97 -2.23
CA ILE A 229 -4.08 2.96 -1.43
C ILE A 229 -3.93 1.57 -0.77
N ASN A 230 -2.74 0.99 -0.87
CA ASN A 230 -2.38 -0.33 -0.35
C ASN A 230 -3.17 -1.50 -0.98
N GLY A 231 -3.94 -1.25 -2.04
CA GLY A 231 -4.85 -2.25 -2.59
C GLY A 231 -6.01 -2.61 -1.67
N LEU A 232 -6.39 -1.71 -0.75
CA LEU A 232 -7.50 -1.92 0.19
C LEU A 232 -8.81 -2.13 -0.56
N GLY A 233 -9.65 -3.08 -0.12
CA GLY A 233 -10.95 -3.35 -0.75
C GLY A 233 -11.58 -4.64 -0.24
N GLU A 234 -12.76 -4.93 -0.75
CA GLU A 234 -13.47 -6.16 -0.36
C GLU A 234 -12.65 -7.42 -0.66
N ARG A 235 -12.85 -8.46 0.14
CA ARG A 235 -12.22 -9.77 0.04
C ARG A 235 -10.68 -9.70 0.04
N ALA A 236 -10.04 -9.89 -1.12
CA ALA A 236 -8.59 -9.81 -1.27
C ALA A 236 -8.07 -8.42 -1.67
N GLY A 237 -8.98 -7.44 -1.80
CA GLY A 237 -8.66 -6.06 -2.12
C GLY A 237 -8.79 -5.70 -3.60
N ASN A 238 -8.31 -4.52 -3.94
CA ASN A 238 -8.35 -3.89 -5.26
C ASN A 238 -6.95 -3.76 -5.87
N THR A 239 -6.89 -3.20 -7.05
CA THR A 239 -5.65 -2.72 -7.65
C THR A 239 -4.95 -1.71 -6.73
N SER A 240 -3.69 -1.94 -6.41
CA SER A 240 -2.88 -1.02 -5.59
C SER A 240 -2.46 0.21 -6.39
N LEU A 241 -2.81 1.42 -5.92
CA LEU A 241 -2.46 2.69 -6.56
C LEU A 241 -0.94 2.82 -6.74
N GLU A 242 -0.19 2.60 -5.69
CA GLU A 242 1.27 2.71 -5.66
C GLU A 242 1.95 1.80 -6.69
N GLU A 243 1.43 0.60 -6.88
CA GLU A 243 2.01 -0.39 -7.79
C GLU A 243 1.74 0.00 -9.25
N VAL A 244 0.50 0.41 -9.58
CA VAL A 244 0.16 0.88 -10.94
C VAL A 244 0.95 2.13 -11.31
N VAL A 245 0.98 3.13 -10.43
CA VAL A 245 1.67 4.41 -10.70
C VAL A 245 3.16 4.18 -10.95
N MET A 246 3.79 3.38 -10.09
CA MET A 246 5.23 3.14 -10.22
C MET A 246 5.58 2.20 -11.36
N ALA A 247 4.73 1.22 -11.71
CA ALA A 247 4.91 0.39 -12.89
C ALA A 247 4.87 1.21 -14.18
N VAL A 248 3.87 2.09 -14.33
CA VAL A 248 3.73 2.96 -15.51
C VAL A 248 4.89 3.94 -15.61
N ARG A 249 5.29 4.57 -14.50
CA ARG A 249 6.41 5.52 -14.44
C ARG A 249 7.75 4.86 -14.76
N THR A 250 8.02 3.69 -14.19
CA THR A 250 9.28 2.97 -14.39
C THR A 250 9.39 2.38 -15.80
N ARG A 251 8.26 2.00 -16.40
CA ARG A 251 8.21 1.36 -17.71
C ARG A 251 7.44 2.18 -18.75
N GLN A 252 7.70 3.51 -18.79
CA GLN A 252 7.15 4.38 -19.83
C GLN A 252 7.45 3.91 -21.26
N ASP A 253 8.58 3.23 -21.45
CA ASP A 253 8.98 2.58 -22.70
C ASP A 253 7.93 1.57 -23.20
N VAL A 254 7.22 0.92 -22.28
CA VAL A 254 6.19 -0.09 -22.57
C VAL A 254 4.79 0.54 -22.65
N PHE A 255 4.44 1.39 -21.66
CA PHE A 255 3.06 1.88 -21.54
C PHE A 255 2.76 3.11 -22.40
N GLY A 256 3.76 3.90 -22.77
CA GLY A 256 3.59 5.09 -23.61
C GLY A 256 2.65 6.15 -23.02
N CYS A 257 2.38 6.09 -21.72
CA CYS A 257 1.57 7.04 -20.96
C CYS A 257 2.24 7.34 -19.60
N ASP A 258 1.73 8.37 -18.89
CA ASP A 258 2.19 8.74 -17.56
C ASP A 258 1.02 9.29 -16.73
N THR A 259 1.21 9.36 -15.41
CA THR A 259 0.25 9.91 -14.46
C THR A 259 0.69 11.27 -13.96
N ASN A 260 -0.25 12.05 -13.41
CA ASN A 260 0.08 13.31 -12.73
C ASN A 260 0.48 13.11 -11.26
N ILE A 261 0.49 11.88 -10.77
CA ILE A 261 0.71 11.58 -9.35
C ILE A 261 2.07 12.10 -8.88
N ASP A 262 2.07 12.84 -7.80
CA ASP A 262 3.27 13.11 -7.02
C ASP A 262 3.59 11.87 -6.16
N ALA A 263 4.47 11.02 -6.68
CA ALA A 263 4.78 9.76 -6.04
C ALA A 263 5.49 9.92 -4.69
N THR A 264 6.14 11.07 -4.42
CA THR A 264 6.79 11.32 -3.13
C THR A 264 5.83 11.31 -1.95
N GLY A 265 4.52 11.45 -2.22
CA GLY A 265 3.45 11.34 -1.22
C GLY A 265 2.97 9.90 -0.93
N ILE A 266 3.36 8.91 -1.74
CA ILE A 266 2.81 7.55 -1.70
C ILE A 266 2.99 6.90 -0.32
N LEU A 267 4.20 6.89 0.23
CA LEU A 267 4.46 6.28 1.54
C LEU A 267 3.66 6.95 2.66
N ALA A 268 3.55 8.28 2.62
CA ALA A 268 2.78 9.02 3.63
C ALA A 268 1.28 8.69 3.55
N ALA A 269 0.71 8.59 2.36
CA ALA A 269 -0.68 8.17 2.15
C ALA A 269 -0.91 6.72 2.58
N SER A 270 0.00 5.80 2.24
CA SER A 270 -0.04 4.40 2.67
C SER A 270 -0.09 4.27 4.19
N ARG A 271 0.80 4.98 4.89
CA ARG A 271 0.85 4.98 6.37
C ARG A 271 -0.40 5.60 6.99
N LEU A 272 -0.91 6.69 6.41
CA LEU A 272 -2.13 7.34 6.88
C LEU A 272 -3.32 6.40 6.79
N VAL A 273 -3.53 5.74 5.64
CA VAL A 273 -4.63 4.79 5.45
C VAL A 273 -4.47 3.59 6.39
N SER A 274 -3.27 3.02 6.48
CA SER A 274 -2.99 1.91 7.41
C SER A 274 -3.27 2.28 8.87
N SER A 275 -2.87 3.49 9.30
CA SER A 275 -3.11 3.98 10.66
C SER A 275 -4.59 4.20 10.97
N ILE A 276 -5.37 4.68 10.01
CA ILE A 276 -6.80 4.94 10.17
C ILE A 276 -7.61 3.65 10.16
N THR A 277 -7.32 2.76 9.23
CA THR A 277 -8.10 1.52 9.04
C THR A 277 -7.64 0.38 9.94
N GLY A 278 -6.43 0.44 10.49
CA GLY A 278 -5.83 -0.66 11.24
C GLY A 278 -5.28 -1.79 10.36
N PHE A 279 -5.39 -1.68 9.03
CA PHE A 279 -4.85 -2.67 8.09
C PHE A 279 -3.35 -2.49 7.94
N VAL A 280 -2.58 -3.42 8.49
CA VAL A 280 -1.11 -3.37 8.46
C VAL A 280 -0.60 -3.72 7.06
N VAL A 281 0.29 -2.89 6.53
CA VAL A 281 0.99 -3.16 5.27
C VAL A 281 2.00 -4.30 5.48
N GLN A 282 1.95 -5.32 4.64
CA GLN A 282 2.90 -6.42 4.68
C GLN A 282 4.35 -5.90 4.47
N PRO A 283 5.35 -6.38 5.23
CA PRO A 283 6.73 -5.90 5.07
C PRO A 283 7.30 -6.03 3.66
N ASN A 284 6.90 -7.07 2.93
CA ASN A 284 7.32 -7.32 1.54
C ASN A 284 6.36 -6.75 0.48
N LYS A 285 5.39 -5.92 0.85
CA LYS A 285 4.52 -5.24 -0.13
C LYS A 285 5.36 -4.35 -1.04
N ALA A 286 5.12 -4.45 -2.33
CA ALA A 286 5.82 -3.61 -3.30
C ALA A 286 5.64 -2.10 -2.97
N ILE A 287 6.65 -1.30 -3.20
CA ILE A 287 6.71 0.16 -3.07
C ILE A 287 6.64 0.66 -1.61
N VAL A 288 5.67 0.21 -0.80
CA VAL A 288 5.37 0.78 0.52
C VAL A 288 5.69 -0.14 1.71
N GLY A 289 6.00 -1.40 1.47
CA GLY A 289 6.40 -2.34 2.51
C GLY A 289 7.76 -1.98 3.10
N ALA A 290 7.97 -2.28 4.37
CA ALA A 290 9.21 -1.94 5.09
C ALA A 290 10.48 -2.51 4.42
N ASN A 291 10.35 -3.64 3.72
CA ASN A 291 11.44 -4.31 3.01
C ASN A 291 11.56 -3.91 1.53
N ALA A 292 10.67 -3.04 1.01
CA ALA A 292 10.63 -2.72 -0.42
C ALA A 292 11.95 -2.18 -0.98
N PHE A 293 12.74 -1.49 -0.14
CA PHE A 293 14.04 -0.92 -0.47
C PHE A 293 15.14 -1.37 0.51
N ALA A 294 14.96 -2.54 1.14
CA ALA A 294 15.92 -3.10 2.09
C ALA A 294 16.70 -4.24 1.44
N HIS A 295 18.03 -4.25 1.65
CA HIS A 295 18.91 -5.29 1.17
C HIS A 295 19.67 -5.91 2.34
N GLU A 296 19.53 -7.21 2.57
CA GLU A 296 20.26 -7.95 3.60
C GLU A 296 21.36 -8.86 2.99
N ALA A 297 21.08 -9.47 1.84
CA ALA A 297 22.01 -10.38 1.20
C ALA A 297 23.31 -9.68 0.78
N GLY A 298 24.47 -10.22 1.20
CA GLY A 298 25.77 -9.59 0.96
C GLY A 298 26.09 -9.34 -0.52
N ILE A 299 25.66 -10.21 -1.44
CA ILE A 299 25.80 -10.01 -2.89
C ILE A 299 25.02 -8.80 -3.36
N HIS A 300 23.77 -8.63 -2.88
CA HIS A 300 22.94 -7.49 -3.24
C HIS A 300 23.50 -6.19 -2.64
N GLN A 301 23.91 -6.23 -1.38
CA GLN A 301 24.52 -5.08 -0.70
C GLN A 301 25.80 -4.60 -1.42
N ASP A 302 26.68 -5.53 -1.81
CA ASP A 302 27.90 -5.20 -2.56
C ASP A 302 27.58 -4.61 -3.94
N GLY A 303 26.55 -5.13 -4.62
CA GLY A 303 26.09 -4.59 -5.89
C GLY A 303 25.56 -3.16 -5.76
N VAL A 304 24.65 -2.90 -4.81
CA VAL A 304 24.07 -1.58 -4.54
C VAL A 304 25.13 -0.56 -4.14
N LEU A 305 26.11 -0.95 -3.30
CA LEU A 305 27.23 -0.09 -2.91
C LEU A 305 28.12 0.32 -4.10
N LYS A 306 28.27 -0.55 -5.11
CA LYS A 306 29.01 -0.25 -6.34
C LYS A 306 28.19 0.60 -7.31
N HIS A 307 26.92 0.22 -7.53
CA HIS A 307 25.99 0.95 -8.38
C HIS A 307 24.56 0.54 -8.06
N ARG A 308 23.70 1.49 -7.63
CA ARG A 308 22.33 1.22 -7.16
C ARG A 308 21.49 0.44 -8.19
N GLU A 309 21.58 0.78 -9.46
CA GLU A 309 20.80 0.16 -10.54
C GLU A 309 21.11 -1.35 -10.77
N THR A 310 22.11 -1.91 -10.08
CA THR A 310 22.36 -3.36 -10.13
C THR A 310 21.21 -4.17 -9.54
N TYR A 311 20.48 -3.60 -8.57
CA TYR A 311 19.36 -4.25 -7.88
C TYR A 311 18.17 -3.32 -7.62
N GLU A 312 18.22 -2.05 -8.02
CA GLU A 312 17.14 -1.09 -7.83
C GLU A 312 16.65 -0.53 -9.17
N ILE A 313 15.37 -0.69 -9.45
CA ILE A 313 14.70 -0.17 -10.67
C ILE A 313 14.07 1.20 -10.44
N MET A 314 14.00 1.67 -9.19
CA MET A 314 13.50 2.97 -8.76
C MET A 314 14.22 3.38 -7.46
N ARG A 315 14.16 4.66 -7.12
CA ARG A 315 14.77 5.17 -5.89
C ARG A 315 13.75 5.20 -4.76
N ALA A 316 14.19 4.90 -3.54
CA ALA A 316 13.35 4.99 -2.34
C ALA A 316 12.74 6.39 -2.15
N GLU A 317 13.53 7.42 -2.44
CA GLU A 317 13.14 8.82 -2.32
C GLU A 317 11.99 9.20 -3.28
N ASP A 318 11.92 8.57 -4.46
CA ASP A 318 10.88 8.84 -5.47
C ASP A 318 9.46 8.51 -4.95
N VAL A 319 9.36 7.67 -3.92
CA VAL A 319 8.08 7.24 -3.31
C VAL A 319 7.94 7.67 -1.84
N GLY A 320 8.85 8.52 -1.36
CA GLY A 320 8.77 9.16 -0.03
C GLY A 320 9.52 8.44 1.09
N TRP A 321 10.34 7.43 0.81
CA TRP A 321 11.29 6.89 1.78
C TRP A 321 12.50 7.82 1.93
N ASN A 322 12.98 8.02 3.14
CA ASN A 322 14.08 8.96 3.40
C ASN A 322 15.46 8.41 3.00
N ASN A 323 15.67 7.10 3.05
CA ASN A 323 16.91 6.41 2.63
C ASN A 323 16.64 4.92 2.40
N ASN A 324 17.50 4.27 1.60
CA ASN A 324 17.61 2.82 1.56
C ASN A 324 18.23 2.34 2.86
N SER A 325 17.64 1.36 3.51
CA SER A 325 18.24 0.75 4.69
C SER A 325 19.07 -0.50 4.28
N LEU A 326 20.39 -0.43 4.46
CA LEU A 326 21.20 -1.62 4.54
C LEU A 326 20.90 -2.28 5.88
N VAL A 327 20.00 -3.24 5.88
CA VAL A 327 19.70 -4.03 7.07
C VAL A 327 20.84 -5.00 7.30
N LEU A 328 21.52 -4.88 8.45
CA LEU A 328 22.56 -5.84 8.81
C LEU A 328 21.94 -7.04 9.51
N GLY A 329 22.25 -8.24 8.99
CA GLY A 329 21.74 -9.49 9.49
C GLY A 329 22.63 -10.66 9.10
N LYS A 330 22.14 -11.87 9.32
CA LYS A 330 22.86 -13.13 9.09
C LYS A 330 23.50 -13.25 7.70
N HIS A 331 22.84 -12.68 6.68
CA HIS A 331 23.27 -12.77 5.28
C HIS A 331 24.14 -11.61 4.82
N SER A 332 24.36 -10.59 5.65
CA SER A 332 25.17 -9.42 5.31
C SER A 332 26.63 -9.76 5.07
N GLY A 333 27.19 -9.11 4.05
CA GLY A 333 28.60 -9.25 3.69
C GLY A 333 29.51 -8.28 4.47
N ARG A 334 30.82 -8.55 4.45
CA ARG A 334 31.85 -7.74 5.14
C ARG A 334 31.85 -6.27 4.70
N ASN A 335 31.60 -6.00 3.42
CA ASN A 335 31.59 -4.64 2.90
C ASN A 335 30.44 -3.80 3.46
N ALA A 336 29.24 -4.38 3.58
CA ALA A 336 28.10 -3.70 4.18
C ALA A 336 28.32 -3.44 5.68
N PHE A 337 28.89 -4.42 6.40
CA PHE A 337 29.26 -4.26 7.81
C PHE A 337 30.28 -3.12 7.99
N LYS A 338 31.33 -3.09 7.17
CA LYS A 338 32.33 -2.01 7.17
C LYS A 338 31.70 -0.65 6.87
N SER A 339 30.85 -0.59 5.83
CA SER A 339 30.17 0.66 5.44
C SER A 339 29.33 1.22 6.58
N ARG A 340 28.52 0.36 7.24
CA ARG A 340 27.69 0.78 8.36
C ARG A 340 28.48 1.27 9.56
N LEU A 341 29.57 0.58 9.90
CA LEU A 341 30.45 1.01 10.99
C LEU A 341 31.15 2.33 10.69
N SER A 342 31.56 2.56 9.42
CA SER A 342 32.11 3.85 9.00
C SER A 342 31.09 4.99 9.11
N GLU A 343 29.81 4.74 8.80
CA GLU A 343 28.71 5.70 9.01
C GLU A 343 28.50 6.03 10.50
N LEU A 344 28.75 5.06 11.38
CA LEU A 344 28.70 5.22 12.84
C LEU A 344 29.99 5.83 13.43
N GLY A 345 30.94 6.23 12.56
CA GLY A 345 32.20 6.86 12.98
C GLY A 345 33.26 5.89 13.47
N VAL A 346 33.11 4.58 13.19
CA VAL A 346 34.07 3.54 13.57
C VAL A 346 35.01 3.25 12.40
N GLU A 347 36.31 3.46 12.61
CA GLU A 347 37.36 3.09 11.67
C GLU A 347 38.24 1.98 12.25
N PHE A 348 38.69 1.04 11.40
CA PHE A 348 39.56 -0.06 11.78
C PHE A 348 41.03 0.23 11.38
N GLU A 349 41.93 0.01 12.31
CA GLU A 349 43.36 0.20 12.08
C GLU A 349 43.96 -0.83 11.10
N SER A 350 43.32 -1.98 10.95
CA SER A 350 43.76 -3.06 10.06
C SER A 350 42.63 -3.91 9.49
N ASN A 351 42.90 -4.62 8.39
CA ASN A 351 41.99 -5.61 7.84
C ASN A 351 41.72 -6.78 8.79
N ASP A 352 42.67 -7.14 9.62
CA ASP A 352 42.52 -8.24 10.58
C ASP A 352 41.56 -7.87 11.70
N ALA A 353 41.62 -6.63 12.22
CA ALA A 353 40.68 -6.12 13.20
C ALA A 353 39.23 -6.07 12.62
N LEU A 354 39.09 -5.68 11.36
CA LEU A 354 37.79 -5.73 10.67
C LEU A 354 37.26 -7.16 10.52
N ASN A 355 38.14 -8.13 10.17
CA ASN A 355 37.76 -9.52 9.99
C ASN A 355 37.31 -10.15 11.31
N ASP A 356 37.99 -9.85 12.40
CA ASP A 356 37.64 -10.33 13.74
C ASP A 356 36.31 -9.77 14.20
N ALA A 357 36.10 -8.46 14.08
CA ALA A 357 34.82 -7.82 14.37
C ALA A 357 33.69 -8.39 13.51
N PHE A 358 33.95 -8.65 12.23
CA PHE A 358 32.97 -9.27 11.33
C PHE A 358 32.62 -10.70 11.73
N SER A 359 33.59 -11.50 12.19
CA SER A 359 33.34 -12.86 12.69
C SER A 359 32.43 -12.83 13.93
N ARG A 360 32.68 -11.91 14.86
CA ARG A 360 31.79 -11.71 16.04
C ARG A 360 30.40 -11.23 15.64
N PHE A 361 30.31 -10.31 14.69
CA PHE A 361 29.03 -9.89 14.13
C PHE A 361 28.25 -11.09 13.57
N LYS A 362 28.88 -11.99 12.82
CA LYS A 362 28.21 -13.19 12.29
C LYS A 362 27.71 -14.10 13.41
N THR A 363 28.46 -14.26 14.46
CA THR A 363 28.06 -15.04 15.65
C THR A 363 26.87 -14.41 16.38
N LEU A 364 26.85 -13.09 16.46
CA LEU A 364 25.70 -12.35 17.03
C LEU A 364 24.46 -12.50 16.13
N ALA A 365 24.61 -12.31 14.82
CA ALA A 365 23.51 -12.39 13.85
C ALA A 365 22.92 -13.80 13.72
N ASP A 366 23.64 -14.84 14.09
CA ASP A 366 23.09 -16.20 14.21
C ASP A 366 22.20 -16.39 15.44
N LYS A 367 22.33 -15.52 16.45
CA LYS A 367 21.60 -15.61 17.74
C LYS A 367 20.51 -14.55 17.88
N LYS A 368 20.63 -13.43 17.18
CA LYS A 368 19.73 -12.27 17.28
C LYS A 368 19.13 -11.93 15.92
N HIS A 369 17.79 -11.88 15.85
CA HIS A 369 17.09 -11.64 14.58
C HIS A 369 17.32 -10.22 14.05
N ASP A 370 17.16 -9.21 14.89
CA ASP A 370 17.34 -7.81 14.53
C ASP A 370 18.64 -7.26 15.13
N ILE A 371 19.53 -6.77 14.29
CA ILE A 371 20.80 -6.15 14.70
C ILE A 371 20.66 -4.64 14.63
N PHE A 372 20.85 -3.98 15.76
CA PHE A 372 20.79 -2.52 15.90
C PHE A 372 22.19 -1.90 15.91
N ASP A 373 22.25 -0.59 15.70
CA ASP A 373 23.51 0.17 15.70
C ASP A 373 24.26 0.05 17.04
N GLU A 374 23.51 -0.02 18.15
CA GLU A 374 24.04 -0.22 19.49
C GLU A 374 24.75 -1.58 19.64
N ASP A 375 24.22 -2.62 18.99
CA ASP A 375 24.88 -3.94 18.96
C ASP A 375 26.22 -3.88 18.23
N LEU A 376 26.26 -3.14 17.11
CA LEU A 376 27.49 -2.98 16.34
C LEU A 376 28.54 -2.18 17.12
N GLN A 377 28.13 -1.13 17.81
CA GLN A 377 29.02 -0.34 18.66
C GLN A 377 29.54 -1.17 19.83
N ALA A 378 28.68 -1.98 20.46
CA ALA A 378 29.08 -2.87 21.54
C ALA A 378 30.14 -3.90 21.08
N LEU A 379 29.93 -4.52 19.92
CA LEU A 379 30.90 -5.46 19.33
C LEU A 379 32.28 -4.86 19.13
N VAL A 380 32.37 -3.59 18.77
CA VAL A 380 33.67 -2.91 18.55
C VAL A 380 34.27 -2.48 19.89
N THR A 381 33.45 -2.02 20.83
CA THR A 381 33.89 -1.58 22.17
C THR A 381 34.38 -2.76 22.99
N GLU A 382 33.66 -3.90 22.97
CA GLU A 382 34.10 -5.15 23.64
C GLU A 382 35.44 -5.66 23.13
N ALA A 383 35.74 -5.53 21.83
CA ALA A 383 37.05 -5.87 21.27
C ALA A 383 38.19 -5.04 21.84
N GLN A 384 37.92 -3.79 22.19
CA GLN A 384 38.90 -2.90 22.83
C GLN A 384 39.01 -3.20 24.34
N THR A 385 37.95 -3.79 24.93
CA THR A 385 37.85 -4.02 26.38
C THR A 385 38.37 -5.41 26.78
N GLU A 386 38.26 -6.45 25.91
CA GLU A 386 38.83 -7.80 26.18
C GLU A 386 40.35 -7.77 26.46
N ALA A 387 41.03 -6.72 25.99
CA ALA A 387 42.46 -6.52 26.33
C ALA A 387 42.67 -6.02 27.77
N THR A 388 41.62 -5.68 28.51
CA THR A 388 41.68 -5.02 29.84
C THR A 388 40.59 -5.49 30.80
N GLU A 389 40.12 -6.72 30.76
CA GLU A 389 39.19 -7.21 31.77
C GLU A 389 39.94 -7.35 33.13
N ILE A 390 39.85 -6.29 33.92
CA ILE A 390 40.36 -6.26 35.30
C ILE A 390 39.44 -7.05 36.23
N ILE A 391 38.12 -7.13 35.91
CA ILE A 391 37.12 -7.79 36.74
C ILE A 391 36.26 -8.73 35.87
N SER A 392 36.15 -10.00 36.23
CA SER A 392 35.23 -10.96 35.59
C SER A 392 34.41 -11.75 36.61
N LEU A 393 33.15 -12.02 36.29
CA LEU A 393 32.25 -12.82 37.10
C LEU A 393 32.56 -14.31 36.91
N LYS A 394 32.92 -15.01 38.00
CA LYS A 394 33.18 -16.46 38.00
C LYS A 394 31.97 -17.28 38.42
N SER A 395 31.23 -16.84 39.43
CA SER A 395 29.99 -17.49 39.84
C SER A 395 29.03 -16.53 40.47
N LEU A 396 27.75 -16.75 40.28
CA LEU A 396 26.64 -16.08 40.92
C LEU A 396 25.60 -17.10 41.35
N LYS A 397 25.30 -17.16 42.65
CA LYS A 397 24.23 -17.95 43.21
C LYS A 397 23.26 -17.03 43.95
N VAL A 398 22.00 -17.00 43.53
CA VAL A 398 20.97 -16.22 44.17
C VAL A 398 19.89 -17.16 44.70
N SER A 399 19.50 -16.97 45.95
CA SER A 399 18.39 -17.68 46.58
C SER A 399 17.31 -16.68 46.98
N ALA A 400 16.14 -16.78 46.35
CA ALA A 400 15.04 -15.87 46.57
C ALA A 400 13.75 -16.63 46.92
N GLU A 401 13.06 -16.21 47.94
CA GLU A 401 11.76 -16.75 48.34
C GLU A 401 10.85 -15.61 48.80
N SER A 402 9.60 -15.65 48.34
CA SER A 402 8.62 -14.61 48.65
C SER A 402 8.40 -14.50 50.19
N GLY A 403 8.53 -13.30 50.73
CA GLY A 403 8.34 -13.00 52.16
C GLY A 403 9.54 -13.38 53.04
N LYS A 404 10.67 -13.82 52.47
CA LYS A 404 11.90 -14.10 53.22
C LYS A 404 13.05 -13.19 52.79
N VAL A 405 14.12 -13.21 53.58
CA VAL A 405 15.37 -12.51 53.26
C VAL A 405 16.06 -13.27 52.12
N ASN A 406 16.35 -12.56 51.01
CA ASN A 406 17.05 -13.11 49.84
C ASN A 406 18.57 -13.06 50.08
N THR A 407 19.28 -14.02 49.53
CA THR A 407 20.73 -14.10 49.62
C THR A 407 21.37 -14.19 48.24
N ALA A 408 22.54 -13.57 48.08
CA ALA A 408 23.36 -13.69 46.91
C ALA A 408 24.82 -14.01 47.33
N ASP A 409 25.40 -15.01 46.65
CA ASP A 409 26.84 -15.35 46.78
C ASP A 409 27.46 -15.03 45.42
N VAL A 410 28.49 -14.20 45.38
CA VAL A 410 29.17 -13.75 44.17
C VAL A 410 30.66 -14.10 44.30
N THR A 411 31.22 -14.65 43.22
CA THR A 411 32.68 -14.80 43.08
C THR A 411 33.15 -14.05 41.85
N LEU A 412 34.02 -13.08 42.04
CA LEU A 412 34.67 -12.30 40.97
C LEU A 412 36.13 -12.65 40.87
N SER A 413 36.69 -12.61 39.67
CA SER A 413 38.14 -12.53 39.45
C SER A 413 38.50 -11.07 39.23
N ILE A 414 39.32 -10.51 40.13
CA ILE A 414 39.80 -9.12 40.08
C ILE A 414 41.31 -9.20 39.90
N ASN A 415 41.85 -8.71 38.78
CA ASN A 415 43.29 -8.84 38.46
C ASN A 415 43.78 -10.29 38.55
N ASN A 416 42.99 -11.26 38.07
CA ASN A 416 43.23 -12.72 38.11
C ASN A 416 43.24 -13.30 39.55
N ILE A 417 42.79 -12.61 40.57
CA ILE A 417 42.61 -13.10 41.92
C ILE A 417 41.13 -13.30 42.19
N GLU A 418 40.74 -14.51 42.59
CA GLU A 418 39.33 -14.79 42.93
C GLU A 418 38.98 -14.23 44.30
N GLN A 419 37.87 -13.46 44.33
CA GLN A 419 37.29 -12.94 45.55
C GLN A 419 35.81 -13.31 45.63
N SER A 420 35.36 -13.75 46.79
CA SER A 420 33.96 -14.14 47.00
C SER A 420 33.35 -13.29 48.14
N ALA A 421 32.12 -12.88 47.91
CA ALA A 421 31.34 -12.16 48.89
C ALA A 421 29.89 -12.63 48.90
N SER A 422 29.20 -12.42 50.01
CA SER A 422 27.79 -12.77 50.17
C SER A 422 27.04 -11.62 50.83
N ALA A 423 25.82 -11.36 50.36
CA ALA A 423 24.94 -10.37 50.94
C ALA A 423 23.53 -10.92 51.18
N LYS A 424 22.79 -10.29 52.10
CA LYS A 424 21.42 -10.66 52.47
C LYS A 424 20.57 -9.40 52.55
N THR A 425 19.53 -9.34 51.75
CA THR A 425 18.59 -8.22 51.72
C THR A 425 17.16 -8.68 51.45
N SER A 426 16.21 -7.73 51.42
CA SER A 426 14.80 -8.00 51.13
C SER A 426 14.52 -8.26 49.63
N GLY A 427 15.46 -7.93 48.72
CA GLY A 427 15.33 -8.10 47.28
C GLY A 427 16.49 -8.93 46.69
N ALA A 428 16.22 -9.83 45.74
CA ALA A 428 17.23 -10.70 45.11
C ALA A 428 18.28 -9.88 44.31
N VAL A 429 17.82 -8.87 43.57
CA VAL A 429 18.67 -7.94 42.81
C VAL A 429 19.55 -7.12 43.76
N ASP A 430 18.95 -6.57 44.83
CA ASP A 430 19.64 -5.81 45.83
C ASP A 430 20.69 -6.64 46.55
N ALA A 431 20.37 -7.91 46.93
CA ALA A 431 21.35 -8.82 47.52
C ALA A 431 22.56 -9.05 46.57
N THR A 432 22.31 -9.19 45.23
CA THR A 432 23.36 -9.38 44.24
C THR A 432 24.29 -8.17 44.17
N PHE A 433 23.73 -6.96 44.03
CA PHE A 433 24.55 -5.74 43.96
C PHE A 433 25.31 -5.45 45.24
N ASN A 434 24.75 -5.79 46.41
CA ASN A 434 25.48 -5.65 47.68
C ASN A 434 26.57 -6.69 47.90
N ALA A 435 26.54 -7.80 47.15
CA ALA A 435 27.56 -8.82 47.18
C ALA A 435 28.74 -8.54 46.21
N ILE A 436 28.51 -7.68 45.19
CA ILE A 436 29.53 -7.19 44.25
C ILE A 436 30.30 -6.05 44.91
#